data_eb13c19bdd0b0ad3d97161c66eb87d88
#
_entry.id   eb13c19bdd0b0ad3d97161c66eb87d88
#
_cell.length_a   1.000
_cell.length_b   1.000
_cell.length_c   1.000
_cell.angle_alpha   90.00
_cell.angle_beta   90.00
_cell.angle_gamma   90.00
#
_symmetry.space_group_name_H-M   'P 1'
#
loop_
_entity.id
_entity.type
_entity.pdbx_description
1 polymer ?
#
loop_
_entity_poly.entity_id
_entity_poly.type
_entity_poly.pdbx_seq_one_letter_code
_entity_poly.pdbx_strand_id
1 'polypeptide(L)'
;MKITLASGSPRRAKILEELGVEFDVVKTDAPEASYPHDPERTVRENALAKGAAAAPRTRVLSADTIVWFGGRIYGKPRDLEDAKEFLRELSGKVHTVFTGVAFDGDVKVARSDVKFRRLSDADIEEYVARVRPTDRAGAYDIDESGDLIVESYTGSYENIMGLPTEPLREWGIA
;
A
#
# COMPACT_ATOMS: atom_id res chain seq x y z
N MET A 1 -14.22 19.89 -0.65
CA MET A 1 -13.20 20.14 -1.72
C MET A 1 -13.01 18.86 -2.52
N LYS A 2 -13.35 18.87 -3.81
CA LYS A 2 -13.18 17.69 -4.67
C LYS A 2 -11.72 17.54 -5.12
N ILE A 3 -11.14 16.35 -5.00
CA ILE A 3 -9.77 16.02 -5.40
C ILE A 3 -9.74 15.01 -6.54
N THR A 4 -8.58 14.78 -7.12
CA THR A 4 -8.33 13.70 -8.08
C THR A 4 -7.47 12.64 -7.40
N LEU A 5 -7.98 11.41 -7.30
CA LEU A 5 -7.18 10.26 -6.84
C LEU A 5 -6.51 9.61 -8.04
N ALA A 6 -5.19 9.76 -8.14
CA ALA A 6 -4.37 9.13 -9.19
C ALA A 6 -3.95 7.72 -8.75
N SER A 7 -4.92 6.82 -8.63
CA SER A 7 -4.71 5.44 -8.20
C SER A 7 -5.87 4.56 -8.65
N GLY A 8 -5.56 3.35 -9.09
CA GLY A 8 -6.57 2.32 -9.35
C GLY A 8 -6.87 1.43 -8.14
N SER A 9 -6.31 1.73 -6.96
CA SER A 9 -6.52 0.91 -5.76
C SER A 9 -7.91 1.10 -5.16
N PRO A 10 -8.76 0.06 -5.09
CA PRO A 10 -10.06 0.18 -4.45
C PRO A 10 -9.96 0.40 -2.93
N ARG A 11 -8.87 -0.02 -2.29
CA ARG A 11 -8.64 0.21 -0.86
C ARG A 11 -8.44 1.69 -0.55
N ARG A 12 -7.69 2.41 -1.38
CA ARG A 12 -7.50 3.86 -1.24
C ARG A 12 -8.79 4.62 -1.47
N ALA A 13 -9.57 4.23 -2.47
CA ALA A 13 -10.89 4.80 -2.72
C ALA A 13 -11.81 4.60 -1.50
N LYS A 14 -11.85 3.40 -0.94
CA LYS A 14 -12.64 3.09 0.26
C LYS A 14 -12.26 3.99 1.45
N ILE A 15 -10.97 4.20 1.71
CA ILE A 15 -10.51 5.08 2.80
C ILE A 15 -11.02 6.51 2.58
N LEU A 16 -10.94 7.04 1.36
CA LEU A 16 -11.45 8.39 1.06
C LEU A 16 -12.98 8.49 1.21
N GLU A 17 -13.72 7.45 0.80
CA GLU A 17 -15.17 7.36 0.99
C GLU A 17 -15.55 7.39 2.47
N GLU A 18 -14.86 6.59 3.29
CA GLU A 18 -15.07 6.54 4.74
C GLU A 18 -14.76 7.87 5.44
N LEU A 19 -13.83 8.66 4.89
CA LEU A 19 -13.50 10.01 5.36
C LEU A 19 -14.47 11.07 4.83
N GLY A 20 -15.41 10.72 3.96
CA GLY A 20 -16.35 11.67 3.35
C GLY A 20 -15.69 12.62 2.35
N VAL A 21 -14.54 12.26 1.79
CA VAL A 21 -13.85 13.07 0.78
C VAL A 21 -14.48 12.87 -0.60
N GLU A 22 -14.77 13.96 -1.29
CA GLU A 22 -15.21 13.89 -2.68
C GLU A 22 -14.03 13.78 -3.63
N PHE A 23 -14.05 12.80 -4.53
CA PHE A 23 -12.95 12.58 -5.47
C PHE A 23 -13.39 11.97 -6.80
N ASP A 24 -12.58 12.21 -7.83
CA ASP A 24 -12.60 11.47 -9.09
C ASP A 24 -11.40 10.53 -9.14
N VAL A 25 -11.54 9.37 -9.75
CA VAL A 25 -10.44 8.41 -9.95
C VAL A 25 -9.86 8.58 -11.35
N VAL A 26 -8.53 8.63 -11.40
CA VAL A 26 -7.77 8.59 -12.65
C VAL A 26 -6.70 7.51 -12.52
N LYS A 27 -6.73 6.55 -13.42
CA LYS A 27 -5.64 5.57 -13.53
C LYS A 27 -4.51 6.20 -14.32
N THR A 28 -3.32 6.16 -13.75
CA THR A 28 -2.10 6.65 -14.39
C THR A 28 -1.12 5.53 -14.56
N ASP A 29 -0.30 5.63 -15.60
CA ASP A 29 0.82 4.73 -15.84
C ASP A 29 2.10 5.54 -15.69
N ALA A 30 2.90 5.20 -14.69
CA ALA A 30 4.17 5.85 -14.40
C ALA A 30 5.23 4.77 -14.15
N PRO A 31 6.46 4.94 -14.68
CA PRO A 31 7.55 4.04 -14.37
C PRO A 31 7.80 3.98 -12.85
N GLU A 32 7.93 2.79 -12.29
CA GLU A 32 8.23 2.60 -10.87
C GLU A 32 9.72 2.44 -10.64
N ALA A 33 10.27 3.23 -9.71
CA ALA A 33 11.61 3.06 -9.19
C ALA A 33 11.62 2.05 -8.05
N SER A 34 12.75 1.39 -7.83
CA SER A 34 12.93 0.45 -6.72
C SER A 34 14.35 0.59 -6.17
N TYR A 35 14.43 0.98 -4.90
CA TYR A 35 15.68 1.11 -4.15
C TYR A 35 15.60 0.22 -2.92
N PRO A 36 16.03 -1.06 -2.99
CA PRO A 36 15.87 -2.01 -1.88
C PRO A 36 16.55 -1.59 -0.58
N HIS A 37 17.58 -0.75 -0.66
CA HIS A 37 18.28 -0.21 0.50
C HIS A 37 17.74 1.14 0.99
N ASP A 38 16.76 1.71 0.27
CA ASP A 38 16.12 2.97 0.61
C ASP A 38 14.62 2.90 0.30
N PRO A 39 13.84 2.21 1.15
CA PRO A 39 12.40 2.04 0.93
C PRO A 39 11.63 3.36 0.98
N GLU A 40 12.05 4.32 1.81
CA GLU A 40 11.41 5.63 1.87
C GLU A 40 11.55 6.40 0.56
N ARG A 41 12.74 6.42 -0.02
CA ARG A 41 13.00 7.03 -1.32
C ARG A 41 12.15 6.37 -2.41
N THR A 42 12.04 5.06 -2.38
CA THR A 42 11.23 4.30 -3.33
C THR A 42 9.78 4.79 -3.37
N VAL A 43 9.11 4.81 -2.22
CA VAL A 43 7.70 5.22 -2.16
C VAL A 43 7.51 6.71 -2.40
N ARG A 44 8.46 7.54 -1.99
CA ARG A 44 8.45 8.99 -2.22
C ARG A 44 8.49 9.30 -3.71
N GLU A 45 9.48 8.77 -4.42
CA GLU A 45 9.64 9.00 -5.86
C GLU A 45 8.46 8.43 -6.66
N ASN A 46 7.99 7.23 -6.32
CA ASN A 46 6.87 6.60 -7.00
C ASN A 46 5.54 7.36 -6.78
N ALA A 47 5.28 7.82 -5.57
CA ALA A 47 4.08 8.63 -5.31
C ALA A 47 4.10 9.92 -6.13
N LEU A 48 5.22 10.65 -6.15
CA LEU A 48 5.38 11.87 -6.94
C LEU A 48 5.21 11.60 -8.44
N ALA A 49 5.80 10.53 -8.97
CA ALA A 49 5.70 10.17 -10.39
C ALA A 49 4.24 9.85 -10.78
N LYS A 50 3.52 9.11 -9.94
CA LYS A 50 2.10 8.80 -10.17
C LYS A 50 1.24 10.06 -10.17
N GLY A 51 1.50 10.99 -9.28
CA GLY A 51 0.81 12.28 -9.25
C GLY A 51 1.08 13.13 -10.49
N ALA A 52 2.34 13.23 -10.90
CA ALA A 52 2.75 13.97 -12.09
C ALA A 52 2.14 13.38 -13.39
N ALA A 53 1.97 12.07 -13.46
CA ALA A 53 1.35 11.40 -14.61
C ALA A 53 -0.15 11.72 -14.78
N ALA A 54 -0.79 12.32 -13.79
CA ALA A 54 -2.19 12.76 -13.88
C ALA A 54 -2.35 14.16 -14.51
N ALA A 55 -1.25 14.82 -14.88
CA ALA A 55 -1.32 16.15 -15.54
C ALA A 55 -2.22 16.13 -16.77
N PRO A 56 -2.97 17.20 -17.07
CA PRO A 56 -2.95 18.52 -16.43
C PRO A 56 -3.92 18.69 -15.24
N ARG A 57 -4.37 17.61 -14.62
CA ARG A 57 -5.26 17.69 -13.46
C ARG A 57 -4.57 18.33 -12.27
N THR A 58 -5.36 19.01 -11.45
CA THR A 58 -4.94 19.66 -10.21
C THR A 58 -5.58 19.00 -9.01
N ARG A 59 -5.08 19.29 -7.82
CA ARG A 59 -5.53 18.69 -6.56
C ARG A 59 -5.41 17.16 -6.62
N VAL A 60 -4.26 16.72 -7.09
CA VAL A 60 -3.98 15.31 -7.35
C VAL A 60 -3.37 14.68 -6.10
N LEU A 61 -4.08 13.69 -5.57
CA LEU A 61 -3.61 12.78 -4.53
C LEU A 61 -3.12 11.49 -5.18
N SER A 62 -1.91 11.10 -4.86
CA SER A 62 -1.30 9.85 -5.31
C SER A 62 -0.59 9.15 -4.16
N ALA A 63 -0.36 7.86 -4.30
CA ALA A 63 0.34 7.08 -3.29
C ALA A 63 1.05 5.87 -3.88
N ASP A 64 2.11 5.44 -3.21
CA ASP A 64 2.81 4.20 -3.48
C ASP A 64 3.05 3.45 -2.18
N THR A 65 2.76 2.15 -2.15
CA THR A 65 2.89 1.30 -0.98
C THR A 65 3.78 0.11 -1.29
N ILE A 66 4.74 -0.15 -0.42
CA ILE A 66 5.61 -1.33 -0.49
C ILE A 66 5.65 -2.05 0.85
N VAL A 67 5.89 -3.34 0.78
CA VAL A 67 6.31 -4.18 1.92
C VAL A 67 7.82 -4.34 1.84
N TRP A 68 8.51 -4.15 2.97
CA TRP A 68 9.95 -4.24 3.05
C TRP A 68 10.37 -5.21 4.16
N PHE A 69 11.22 -6.16 3.82
CA PHE A 69 11.76 -7.14 4.77
C PHE A 69 13.13 -7.62 4.32
N GLY A 70 14.09 -7.64 5.24
CA GLY A 70 15.41 -8.19 4.99
C GLY A 70 16.20 -7.53 3.85
N GLY A 71 15.99 -6.23 3.61
CA GLY A 71 16.64 -5.50 2.50
C GLY A 71 16.00 -5.77 1.14
N ARG A 72 14.81 -6.38 1.10
CA ARG A 72 14.07 -6.67 -0.11
C ARG A 72 12.72 -5.95 -0.11
N ILE A 73 12.34 -5.43 -1.27
CA ILE A 73 11.02 -4.86 -1.53
C ILE A 73 10.12 -5.96 -2.09
N TYR A 74 8.97 -6.15 -1.43
CA TYR A 74 7.89 -7.02 -1.90
C TYR A 74 6.82 -6.13 -2.50
N GLY A 75 6.77 -6.09 -3.83
CA GLY A 75 5.70 -5.44 -4.56
C GLY A 75 4.50 -6.36 -4.74
N LYS A 76 3.73 -6.15 -5.80
CA LYS A 76 2.65 -7.05 -6.19
C LYS A 76 3.22 -8.37 -6.67
N PRO A 77 2.72 -9.53 -6.21
CA PRO A 77 3.18 -10.82 -6.71
C PRO A 77 2.77 -10.99 -8.18
N ARG A 78 3.56 -11.75 -8.92
CA ARG A 78 3.34 -12.00 -10.35
C ARG A 78 2.12 -12.89 -10.61
N ASP A 79 1.87 -13.82 -9.70
CA ASP A 79 0.79 -14.80 -9.75
C ASP A 79 0.49 -15.35 -8.35
N LEU A 80 -0.43 -16.30 -8.24
CA LEU A 80 -0.82 -16.88 -6.95
C LEU A 80 0.31 -17.71 -6.32
N GLU A 81 1.17 -18.35 -7.10
CA GLU A 81 2.31 -19.10 -6.57
C GLU A 81 3.37 -18.15 -5.98
N ASP A 82 3.64 -17.04 -6.64
CA ASP A 82 4.52 -15.99 -6.12
C ASP A 82 3.95 -15.37 -4.83
N ALA A 83 2.63 -15.17 -4.78
CA ALA A 83 1.94 -14.72 -3.57
C ALA A 83 2.15 -15.68 -2.39
N LYS A 84 2.02 -16.99 -2.62
CA LYS A 84 2.28 -18.02 -1.60
C LYS A 84 3.72 -17.96 -1.11
N GLU A 85 4.66 -17.77 -2.01
CA GLU A 85 6.08 -17.66 -1.67
C GLU A 85 6.35 -16.44 -0.79
N PHE A 86 5.78 -15.28 -1.12
CA PHE A 86 5.87 -14.08 -0.27
C PHE A 86 5.37 -14.36 1.15
N LEU A 87 4.24 -15.02 1.28
CA LEU A 87 3.67 -15.35 2.60
C LEU A 87 4.54 -16.35 3.37
N ARG A 88 5.18 -17.32 2.71
CA ARG A 88 6.14 -18.22 3.34
C ARG A 88 7.36 -17.46 3.88
N GLU A 89 7.90 -16.55 3.10
CA GLU A 89 9.06 -15.75 3.50
C GLU A 89 8.74 -14.81 4.66
N LEU A 90 7.53 -14.25 4.71
CA LEU A 90 7.10 -13.32 5.77
C LEU A 90 6.52 -14.02 7.01
N SER A 91 6.21 -15.32 6.92
CA SER A 91 5.61 -16.11 8.01
C SER A 91 6.38 -16.00 9.33
N GLY A 92 5.69 -15.67 10.42
CA GLY A 92 6.24 -15.56 11.75
C GLY A 92 7.22 -14.41 11.98
N LYS A 93 7.35 -13.50 11.02
CA LYS A 93 8.33 -12.41 11.05
C LYS A 93 7.65 -11.05 11.08
N VAL A 94 8.42 -10.01 11.39
CA VAL A 94 8.00 -8.62 11.34
C VAL A 94 8.54 -8.00 10.06
N HIS A 95 7.65 -7.49 9.23
CA HIS A 95 8.01 -6.68 8.07
C HIS A 95 7.52 -5.25 8.23
N THR A 96 7.98 -4.35 7.39
CA THR A 96 7.60 -2.94 7.41
C THR A 96 6.81 -2.58 6.15
N VAL A 97 5.70 -1.85 6.33
CA VAL A 97 4.93 -1.26 5.25
C VAL A 97 5.28 0.22 5.17
N PHE A 98 5.75 0.66 4.02
CA PHE A 98 5.96 2.08 3.72
C PHE A 98 4.93 2.54 2.69
N THR A 99 4.34 3.70 2.92
CA THR A 99 3.51 4.38 1.93
C THR A 99 4.00 5.81 1.77
N GLY A 100 4.36 6.16 0.53
CA GLY A 100 4.51 7.56 0.13
C GLY A 100 3.16 8.09 -0.32
N VAL A 101 2.79 9.27 0.14
CA VAL A 101 1.58 10.00 -0.27
C VAL A 101 2.00 11.35 -0.80
N ALA A 102 1.53 11.71 -1.99
CA ALA A 102 1.81 13.00 -2.59
C ALA A 102 0.51 13.76 -2.89
N PHE A 103 0.53 15.06 -2.66
CA PHE A 103 -0.56 15.95 -3.00
C PHE A 103 0.01 17.24 -3.59
N ASP A 104 -0.31 17.48 -4.89
CA ASP A 104 0.14 18.64 -5.65
C ASP A 104 1.65 18.96 -5.51
N GLY A 105 2.46 17.89 -5.48
CA GLY A 105 3.93 18.01 -5.44
C GLY A 105 4.55 17.99 -4.04
N ASP A 106 3.76 18.13 -2.98
CA ASP A 106 4.24 17.82 -1.62
C ASP A 106 4.15 16.30 -1.37
N VAL A 107 5.09 15.74 -0.61
CA VAL A 107 5.14 14.30 -0.37
C VAL A 107 5.49 13.98 1.08
N LYS A 108 4.76 13.03 1.65
CA LYS A 108 5.00 12.50 3.00
C LYS A 108 5.11 10.99 2.95
N VAL A 109 5.80 10.41 3.92
CA VAL A 109 6.00 8.97 4.05
C VAL A 109 5.50 8.51 5.41
N ALA A 110 4.71 7.44 5.41
CA ALA A 110 4.28 6.74 6.62
C ALA A 110 4.89 5.34 6.67
N ARG A 111 5.07 4.85 7.89
CA ARG A 111 5.67 3.57 8.19
C ARG A 111 4.84 2.82 9.23
N SER A 112 4.65 1.51 9.03
CA SER A 112 4.02 0.61 10.00
C SER A 112 4.77 -0.72 10.02
N ASP A 113 4.94 -1.31 11.19
CA ASP A 113 5.51 -2.64 11.34
C ASP A 113 4.38 -3.65 11.56
N VAL A 114 4.43 -4.77 10.83
CA VAL A 114 3.41 -5.82 10.86
C VAL A 114 4.06 -7.15 11.19
N LYS A 115 3.54 -7.82 12.22
CA LYS A 115 3.95 -9.16 12.57
C LYS A 115 2.96 -10.19 12.06
N PHE A 116 3.44 -11.12 11.24
CA PHE A 116 2.66 -12.27 10.81
C PHE A 116 2.65 -13.37 11.86
N ARG A 117 1.54 -14.08 11.94
CA ARG A 117 1.49 -15.38 12.60
C ARG A 117 2.45 -16.34 11.91
N ARG A 118 2.88 -17.38 12.59
CA ARG A 118 3.53 -18.50 11.92
C ARG A 118 2.47 -19.20 11.05
N LEU A 119 2.69 -19.23 9.74
CA LEU A 119 1.75 -19.75 8.75
C LEU A 119 2.16 -21.16 8.32
N SER A 120 1.24 -22.11 8.39
CA SER A 120 1.41 -23.42 7.74
C SER A 120 1.13 -23.29 6.23
N ASP A 121 1.52 -24.30 5.46
CA ASP A 121 1.16 -24.34 4.03
C ASP A 121 -0.36 -24.34 3.82
N ALA A 122 -1.12 -24.99 4.72
CA ALA A 122 -2.58 -24.97 4.70
C ALA A 122 -3.15 -23.57 4.94
N ASP A 123 -2.57 -22.80 5.88
CA ASP A 123 -2.97 -21.41 6.15
C ASP A 123 -2.76 -20.53 4.91
N ILE A 124 -1.61 -20.68 4.26
CA ILE A 124 -1.24 -19.93 3.07
C ILE A 124 -2.19 -20.27 1.90
N GLU A 125 -2.44 -21.56 1.66
CA GLU A 125 -3.37 -22.02 0.62
C GLU A 125 -4.77 -21.45 0.86
N GLU A 126 -5.28 -21.51 2.08
CA GLU A 126 -6.59 -20.96 2.44
C GLU A 126 -6.67 -19.46 2.20
N TYR A 127 -5.68 -18.71 2.68
CA TYR A 127 -5.64 -17.25 2.53
C TYR A 127 -5.59 -16.83 1.06
N VAL A 128 -4.69 -17.42 0.28
CA VAL A 128 -4.53 -17.10 -1.14
C VAL A 128 -5.76 -17.48 -1.96
N ALA A 129 -6.39 -18.63 -1.67
CA ALA A 129 -7.64 -19.02 -2.33
C ALA A 129 -8.80 -18.04 -2.02
N ARG A 130 -8.87 -17.54 -0.79
CA ARG A 130 -9.94 -16.64 -0.33
C ARG A 130 -9.76 -15.21 -0.82
N VAL A 131 -8.56 -14.68 -0.75
CA VAL A 131 -8.25 -13.25 -1.01
C VAL A 131 -7.73 -13.01 -2.41
N ARG A 132 -7.00 -13.95 -2.99
CA ARG A 132 -6.34 -13.84 -4.32
C ARG A 132 -5.50 -12.56 -4.43
N PRO A 133 -4.46 -12.39 -3.61
CA PRO A 133 -3.82 -11.08 -3.33
C PRO A 133 -2.75 -10.70 -4.35
N THR A 134 -2.99 -10.84 -5.65
CA THR A 134 -2.01 -10.51 -6.70
C THR A 134 -1.96 -9.02 -7.04
N ASP A 135 -2.92 -8.23 -6.57
CA ASP A 135 -2.98 -6.77 -6.75
C ASP A 135 -2.52 -5.98 -5.53
N ARG A 136 -1.91 -6.66 -4.54
CA ARG A 136 -1.50 -6.08 -3.27
C ARG A 136 -0.02 -6.28 -2.99
N ALA A 137 0.66 -5.22 -2.55
CA ALA A 137 2.05 -5.30 -2.09
C ALA A 137 2.20 -6.33 -0.96
N GLY A 138 3.25 -7.14 -1.00
CA GLY A 138 3.50 -8.18 0.00
C GLY A 138 2.52 -9.35 -0.01
N ALA A 139 1.63 -9.40 -0.99
CA ALA A 139 0.64 -10.47 -1.17
C ALA A 139 -0.40 -10.59 -0.05
N TYR A 140 -0.79 -9.48 0.59
CA TYR A 140 -1.87 -9.51 1.57
C TYR A 140 -2.63 -8.18 1.67
N ASP A 141 -3.83 -8.27 2.24
CA ASP A 141 -4.66 -7.15 2.63
C ASP A 141 -5.07 -7.34 4.10
N ILE A 142 -4.66 -6.43 4.97
CA ILE A 142 -4.99 -6.51 6.40
C ILE A 142 -6.49 -6.40 6.66
N ASP A 143 -7.24 -5.74 5.79
CA ASP A 143 -8.68 -5.51 5.91
C ASP A 143 -9.53 -6.68 5.36
N GLU A 144 -8.92 -7.62 4.65
CA GLU A 144 -9.60 -8.78 4.07
C GLU A 144 -9.02 -10.08 4.62
N SER A 145 -9.71 -10.70 5.56
CA SER A 145 -9.27 -11.91 6.25
C SER A 145 -7.88 -11.77 6.91
N GLY A 146 -7.49 -10.54 7.28
CA GLY A 146 -6.17 -10.24 7.84
C GLY A 146 -5.87 -10.95 9.16
N ASP A 147 -6.90 -11.27 9.94
CA ASP A 147 -6.81 -12.04 11.19
C ASP A 147 -6.28 -13.47 10.99
N LEU A 148 -6.36 -14.02 9.77
CA LEU A 148 -5.78 -15.34 9.46
C LEU A 148 -4.25 -15.29 9.44
N ILE A 149 -3.64 -14.15 9.15
CA ILE A 149 -2.20 -14.04 8.92
C ILE A 149 -1.50 -13.03 9.83
N VAL A 150 -2.16 -11.94 10.24
CA VAL A 150 -1.58 -10.89 11.09
C VAL A 150 -1.78 -11.20 12.56
N GLU A 151 -0.67 -11.20 13.32
CA GLU A 151 -0.70 -11.33 14.78
C GLU A 151 -0.85 -9.96 15.44
N SER A 152 -0.07 -8.97 15.01
CA SER A 152 -0.07 -7.62 15.56
C SER A 152 0.55 -6.63 14.58
N TYR A 153 0.35 -5.34 14.84
CA TYR A 153 0.99 -4.28 14.09
C TYR A 153 1.20 -3.03 14.97
N THR A 154 2.10 -2.16 14.55
CA THR A 154 2.32 -0.81 15.08
C THR A 154 2.22 0.21 13.96
N GLY A 155 1.89 1.46 14.28
CA GLY A 155 1.65 2.50 13.29
C GLY A 155 0.20 2.52 12.78
N SER A 156 -0.03 3.23 11.70
CA SER A 156 -1.36 3.45 11.14
C SER A 156 -1.89 2.21 10.39
N TYR A 157 -3.10 1.79 10.72
CA TYR A 157 -3.82 0.75 9.99
C TYR A 157 -4.09 1.14 8.54
N GLU A 158 -4.49 2.39 8.31
CA GLU A 158 -4.75 2.94 6.99
C GLU A 158 -3.48 3.01 6.14
N ASN A 159 -2.31 3.22 6.77
CA ASN A 159 -1.03 3.08 6.07
C ASN A 159 -0.82 1.65 5.55
N ILE A 160 -1.11 0.64 6.37
CA ILE A 160 -1.00 -0.77 5.96
C ILE A 160 -1.97 -1.08 4.81
N MET A 161 -3.15 -0.44 4.81
CA MET A 161 -4.10 -0.52 3.69
C MET A 161 -3.66 0.24 2.44
N GLY A 162 -2.71 1.16 2.55
CA GLY A 162 -2.11 1.88 1.43
C GLY A 162 -2.42 3.37 1.31
N LEU A 163 -3.07 3.98 2.32
CA LEU A 163 -3.30 5.42 2.35
C LEU A 163 -3.38 5.94 3.79
N PRO A 164 -2.25 6.39 4.38
CA PRO A 164 -2.26 6.99 5.71
C PRO A 164 -3.09 8.28 5.71
N THR A 165 -3.85 8.50 6.78
CA THR A 165 -4.82 9.60 6.86
C THR A 165 -4.25 10.87 7.48
N GLU A 166 -3.16 10.77 8.24
CA GLU A 166 -2.52 11.92 8.86
C GLU A 166 -2.09 12.99 7.84
N PRO A 167 -1.40 12.64 6.73
CA PRO A 167 -1.06 13.61 5.70
C PRO A 167 -2.29 14.30 5.08
N LEU A 168 -3.39 13.57 4.91
CA LEU A 168 -4.62 14.12 4.34
C LEU A 168 -5.21 15.21 5.24
N ARG A 169 -5.17 15.00 6.55
CA ARG A 169 -5.63 16.01 7.53
C ARG A 169 -4.73 17.24 7.55
N GLU A 170 -3.41 17.05 7.47
CA GLU A 170 -2.46 18.16 7.40
C GLU A 170 -2.65 19.02 6.15
N TRP A 171 -3.03 18.41 5.02
CA TRP A 171 -3.36 19.12 3.77
C TRP A 171 -4.80 19.66 3.72
N GLY A 172 -5.60 19.43 4.75
CA GLY A 172 -7.00 19.86 4.79
C GLY A 172 -7.90 19.13 3.79
N ILE A 173 -7.55 17.90 3.44
CA ILE A 173 -8.34 17.04 2.54
C ILE A 173 -9.44 16.32 3.32
N ALA A 174 -9.13 15.90 4.56
CA ALA A 174 -10.03 15.14 5.43
C ALA A 174 -10.11 15.77 6.82
#